data_5aa67d05ae44a76dbdff07e314683257
#
_entry.id   5aa67d05ae44a76dbdff07e314683257
#
_cell.length_a   1.000
_cell.length_b   1.000
_cell.length_c   1.000
_cell.angle_alpha   90.00
_cell.angle_beta   90.00
_cell.angle_gamma   90.00
#
_symmetry.space_group_name_H-M   'P 1'
#
loop_
_entity.id
_entity.type
_entity.pdbx_description
1 polymer ?
#
loop_
_entity_poly.entity_id
_entity_poly.type
_entity_poly.pdbx_seq_one_letter_code
_entity_poly.pdbx_strand_id
1 'polypeptide(L)'
;GQGAGIDLTNPGVTDIECYLNSFTYFPSDHRVLLSGKFSEYGWDKLPVNNITIATNEVASYYKTVALPSKKNNTSINCKIPVFNGGTLEAPVRTFITSNEKVVAVGNITNYCRINTEKSYAESMVLDYSKVASVLRMSRTGELDDSYRRDAEGVIGQILDACMVESDGIVIVGTFSSFDGQSVKNIVKLNAEGTLDETFMRNIGTGANGSITKIRYNKNKKKILITGEFSEFNGIPAQSVVMLNDDGTRDEIFKIGKMEGGLANFACLLDNDN
;
A
#
# COMPACT_ATOMS: atom_id res chain seq x y z
N GLY A 1 24.01 12.85 13.65
CA GLY A 1 22.58 12.94 13.85
C GLY A 1 22.01 11.54 14.03
N GLN A 2 21.41 11.27 15.18
CA GLN A 2 20.70 10.01 15.40
C GLN A 2 19.34 10.15 14.74
N GLY A 3 19.10 9.41 13.64
CA GLY A 3 17.81 9.42 12.94
C GLY A 3 16.73 8.77 13.80
N ALA A 4 15.51 9.31 13.75
CA ALA A 4 14.34 8.65 14.29
C ALA A 4 14.17 7.31 13.54
N GLY A 5 14.26 6.18 14.22
CA GLY A 5 14.09 4.85 13.66
C GLY A 5 12.81 4.21 14.19
N ILE A 6 12.33 3.19 13.49
CA ILE A 6 11.34 2.26 14.02
C ILE A 6 12.08 1.36 14.98
N ASP A 7 11.68 1.37 16.26
CA ASP A 7 12.25 0.45 17.22
C ASP A 7 11.65 -0.94 17.03
N LEU A 8 12.45 -1.81 16.41
CA LEU A 8 12.12 -3.21 16.21
C LEU A 8 12.57 -4.10 17.39
N THR A 9 13.18 -3.51 18.42
CA THR A 9 13.80 -4.25 19.53
C THR A 9 13.11 -3.97 20.85
N ASN A 10 11.84 -4.33 21.01
CA ASN A 10 11.22 -4.34 22.34
C ASN A 10 11.50 -5.70 23.01
N PRO A 11 12.41 -5.81 24.00
CA PRO A 11 12.84 -7.09 24.58
C PRO A 11 11.81 -7.76 25.49
N GLY A 12 10.58 -7.25 25.55
CA GLY A 12 9.51 -7.77 26.41
C GLY A 12 8.30 -8.37 25.70
N VAL A 13 8.25 -8.38 24.36
CA VAL A 13 7.10 -8.90 23.61
C VAL A 13 7.58 -9.92 22.59
N THR A 14 7.41 -11.19 22.91
CA THR A 14 7.95 -12.34 22.17
C THR A 14 7.23 -12.68 20.88
N ASP A 15 6.19 -11.92 20.44
CA ASP A 15 5.35 -12.27 19.28
C ASP A 15 4.82 -11.09 18.45
N ILE A 16 5.45 -9.91 18.45
CA ILE A 16 5.06 -8.84 17.53
C ILE A 16 6.09 -8.77 16.41
N GLU A 17 5.77 -9.39 15.28
CA GLU A 17 6.50 -9.16 14.05
C GLU A 17 6.28 -7.70 13.59
N CYS A 18 7.26 -6.84 13.84
CA CYS A 18 7.32 -5.51 13.24
C CYS A 18 8.11 -5.59 11.93
N TYR A 19 7.53 -5.05 10.85
CA TYR A 19 8.22 -5.00 9.55
C TYR A 19 7.76 -3.82 8.70
N LEU A 20 8.59 -3.42 7.76
CA LEU A 20 8.26 -2.47 6.72
C LEU A 20 7.98 -3.19 5.40
N ASN A 21 6.86 -2.86 4.76
CA ASN A 21 6.49 -3.38 3.44
C ASN A 21 6.80 -2.40 2.32
N SER A 22 6.69 -1.10 2.60
CA SER A 22 6.81 -0.07 1.58
C SER A 22 7.35 1.23 2.17
N PHE A 23 8.09 1.95 1.35
CA PHE A 23 8.45 3.34 1.59
C PHE A 23 8.34 4.12 0.28
N THR A 24 7.90 5.37 0.36
CA THR A 24 7.71 6.24 -0.81
C THR A 24 8.03 7.68 -0.44
N TYR A 25 8.71 8.41 -1.32
CA TYR A 25 9.02 9.83 -1.13
C TYR A 25 7.85 10.71 -1.54
N PHE A 26 7.61 11.79 -0.78
CA PHE A 26 6.77 12.89 -1.24
C PHE A 26 7.55 13.72 -2.26
N PRO A 27 7.01 13.95 -3.47
CA PRO A 27 7.73 14.69 -4.52
C PRO A 27 8.09 16.13 -4.13
N SER A 28 7.28 16.77 -3.29
CA SER A 28 7.41 18.19 -2.93
C SER A 28 8.39 18.47 -1.79
N ASP A 29 8.77 17.47 -1.02
CA ASP A 29 9.61 17.66 0.17
C ASP A 29 10.45 16.40 0.49
N HIS A 30 11.25 16.44 1.55
CA HIS A 30 12.15 15.37 1.95
C HIS A 30 11.51 14.36 2.90
N ARG A 31 10.17 14.26 2.93
CA ARG A 31 9.47 13.32 3.77
C ARG A 31 9.33 11.97 3.08
N VAL A 32 9.31 10.93 3.89
CA VAL A 32 9.16 9.55 3.45
C VAL A 32 7.91 8.96 4.11
N LEU A 33 7.00 8.45 3.31
CA LEU A 33 5.90 7.63 3.78
C LEU A 33 6.44 6.23 4.06
N LEU A 34 6.20 5.74 5.26
CA LEU A 34 6.53 4.38 5.69
C LEU A 34 5.25 3.60 5.93
N SER A 35 5.21 2.36 5.48
CA SER A 35 4.11 1.45 5.81
C SER A 35 4.57 0.01 6.03
N GLY A 36 3.85 -0.69 6.90
CA GLY A 36 4.17 -2.04 7.31
C GLY A 36 3.31 -2.46 8.49
N LYS A 37 3.84 -3.30 9.36
CA LYS A 37 3.20 -3.69 10.61
C LYS A 37 3.94 -3.07 11.79
N PHE A 38 3.41 -1.98 12.34
CA PHE A 38 3.98 -1.28 13.50
C PHE A 38 2.93 -0.36 14.15
N SER A 39 3.04 -0.18 15.46
CA SER A 39 2.11 0.62 16.27
C SER A 39 2.75 1.87 16.89
N GLU A 40 4.07 1.99 16.83
CA GLU A 40 4.82 3.11 17.39
C GLU A 40 5.90 3.60 16.42
N TYR A 41 6.23 4.89 16.49
CA TYR A 41 7.26 5.51 15.67
C TYR A 41 8.12 6.49 16.47
N GLY A 42 9.42 6.42 16.24
CA GLY A 42 10.41 7.35 16.82
C GLY A 42 10.69 7.11 18.31
N TRP A 43 11.67 7.86 18.82
CA TRP A 43 12.11 7.79 20.22
C TRP A 43 11.03 8.16 21.22
N ASP A 44 10.08 9.00 20.82
CA ASP A 44 8.95 9.41 21.65
C ASP A 44 7.82 8.36 21.69
N LYS A 45 8.00 7.21 21.03
CA LYS A 45 6.99 6.15 20.92
C LYS A 45 5.64 6.69 20.47
N LEU A 46 5.66 7.49 19.42
CA LEU A 46 4.47 8.12 18.89
C LEU A 46 3.49 7.04 18.39
N PRO A 47 2.24 7.02 18.86
CA PRO A 47 1.28 6.02 18.43
C PRO A 47 0.93 6.22 16.96
N VAL A 48 1.11 5.18 16.15
CA VAL A 48 0.81 5.15 14.72
C VAL A 48 0.12 3.83 14.37
N ASN A 49 -0.52 3.77 13.20
CA ASN A 49 -1.28 2.59 12.81
C ASN A 49 -0.83 2.12 11.42
N ASN A 50 0.30 1.40 11.39
CA ASN A 50 0.85 0.75 10.19
C ASN A 50 1.28 1.68 9.06
N ILE A 51 1.01 2.99 9.16
CA ILE A 51 1.43 4.02 8.22
C ILE A 51 1.90 5.24 9.01
N THR A 52 3.03 5.83 8.62
CA THR A 52 3.53 7.08 9.19
C THR A 52 4.39 7.83 8.20
N ILE A 53 4.67 9.10 8.50
CA ILE A 53 5.61 9.93 7.75
C ILE A 53 6.88 10.11 8.57
N ALA A 54 8.00 9.72 7.98
CA ALA A 54 9.34 10.01 8.48
C ALA A 54 9.89 11.28 7.85
N THR A 55 10.67 12.03 8.59
CA THR A 55 11.34 13.24 8.15
C THR A 55 12.67 13.38 8.87
N ASN A 56 13.60 14.10 8.27
CA ASN A 56 14.85 14.50 8.92
C ASN A 56 14.67 15.67 9.92
N GLU A 57 13.49 16.30 9.94
CA GLU A 57 13.14 17.40 10.84
C GLU A 57 12.25 16.89 11.97
N VAL A 58 12.83 16.79 13.18
CA VAL A 58 12.17 16.21 14.37
C VAL A 58 10.79 16.83 14.67
N ALA A 59 10.65 18.14 14.46
CA ALA A 59 9.42 18.88 14.75
C ALA A 59 8.28 18.67 13.75
N SER A 60 8.51 18.00 12.61
CA SER A 60 7.53 17.92 11.53
C SER A 60 6.76 16.62 11.45
N TYR A 61 7.07 15.59 12.25
CA TYR A 61 6.34 14.32 12.26
C TYR A 61 5.31 14.21 13.38
N TYR A 62 5.32 15.13 14.38
CA TYR A 62 4.29 15.20 15.41
C TYR A 62 3.78 16.63 15.61
N LYS A 63 2.59 16.74 16.18
CA LYS A 63 2.04 17.98 16.74
C LYS A 63 1.68 17.78 18.20
N THR A 64 1.66 18.86 18.97
CA THR A 64 1.27 18.84 20.38
C THR A 64 -0.21 19.21 20.52
N VAL A 65 -0.95 18.40 21.27
CA VAL A 65 -2.37 18.62 21.55
C VAL A 65 -2.58 18.53 23.06
N ALA A 66 -3.31 19.46 23.63
CA ALA A 66 -3.71 19.42 25.04
C ALA A 66 -4.86 18.42 25.20
N LEU A 67 -4.63 17.31 25.90
CA LEU A 67 -5.63 16.30 26.19
C LEU A 67 -6.00 16.31 27.69
N PRO A 68 -7.27 16.07 28.04
CA PRO A 68 -7.67 15.95 29.44
C PRO A 68 -7.00 14.74 30.09
N SER A 69 -6.66 14.88 31.38
CA SER A 69 -6.14 13.80 32.20
C SER A 69 -7.26 13.12 32.99
N LYS A 70 -7.27 11.79 32.99
CA LYS A 70 -8.19 11.01 33.83
C LYS A 70 -7.83 11.08 35.31
N LYS A 71 -6.60 11.49 35.67
CA LYS A 71 -6.05 11.41 37.01
C LYS A 71 -6.30 12.65 37.86
N ASN A 72 -6.33 13.83 37.27
CA ASN A 72 -6.24 15.07 38.03
C ASN A 72 -7.00 16.27 37.45
N ASN A 73 -7.98 16.07 36.62
CA ASN A 73 -8.84 17.15 36.06
C ASN A 73 -8.06 18.30 35.38
N THR A 74 -6.82 18.04 34.91
CA THR A 74 -5.97 18.98 34.18
C THR A 74 -5.83 18.57 32.73
N SER A 75 -5.28 19.45 31.89
CA SER A 75 -4.89 19.12 30.52
C SER A 75 -3.38 18.89 30.46
N ILE A 76 -2.98 17.85 29.74
CA ILE A 76 -1.58 17.48 29.51
C ILE A 76 -1.27 17.62 28.01
N ASN A 77 -0.15 18.22 27.69
CA ASN A 77 0.35 18.33 26.32
C ASN A 77 0.89 16.98 25.85
N CYS A 78 0.19 16.36 24.92
CA CYS A 78 0.52 15.06 24.34
C CYS A 78 1.00 15.24 22.88
N LYS A 79 2.00 14.46 22.50
CA LYS A 79 2.45 14.36 21.11
C LYS A 79 1.56 13.39 20.35
N ILE A 80 1.05 13.80 19.20
CA ILE A 80 0.34 12.94 18.25
C ILE A 80 0.94 13.07 16.85
N PRO A 81 0.86 12.05 15.99
CA PRO A 81 1.43 12.14 14.66
C PRO A 81 0.77 13.25 13.83
N VAL A 82 1.56 13.95 13.01
CA VAL A 82 1.03 14.89 12.01
C VAL A 82 0.23 14.13 10.97
N PHE A 83 0.73 12.97 10.53
CA PHE A 83 -0.04 12.03 9.73
C PHE A 83 -0.90 11.18 10.67
N ASN A 84 -2.10 11.67 10.95
CA ASN A 84 -3.04 11.02 11.86
C ASN A 84 -4.07 10.18 11.06
N GLY A 85 -3.58 9.12 10.46
CA GLY A 85 -4.35 8.13 9.73
C GLY A 85 -3.56 6.84 9.64
N GLY A 86 -4.23 5.76 9.28
CA GLY A 86 -3.60 4.45 9.15
C GLY A 86 -4.61 3.36 8.89
N THR A 87 -4.18 2.14 9.07
CA THR A 87 -4.98 0.95 8.81
C THR A 87 -4.83 -0.04 9.96
N LEU A 88 -5.87 -0.81 10.22
CA LEU A 88 -5.81 -1.86 11.24
C LEU A 88 -4.91 -3.01 10.77
N GLU A 89 -5.03 -3.38 9.51
CA GLU A 89 -4.18 -4.38 8.87
C GLU A 89 -3.00 -3.71 8.16
N ALA A 90 -1.84 -4.35 8.15
CA ALA A 90 -0.66 -3.83 7.47
C ALA A 90 -0.88 -3.72 5.95
N PRO A 91 -0.64 -2.56 5.33
CA PRO A 91 -0.68 -2.43 3.87
C PRO A 91 0.39 -3.29 3.20
N VAL A 92 0.07 -3.84 2.04
CA VAL A 92 1.05 -4.49 1.17
C VAL A 92 1.91 -3.45 0.46
N ARG A 93 1.28 -2.36 -0.01
CA ARG A 93 1.94 -1.19 -0.63
C ARG A 93 1.26 0.10 -0.25
N THR A 94 2.05 1.18 -0.26
CA THR A 94 1.55 2.55 -0.22
C THR A 94 2.16 3.36 -1.35
N PHE A 95 1.39 4.31 -1.87
CA PHE A 95 1.77 5.17 -2.97
C PHE A 95 1.45 6.63 -2.64
N ILE A 96 2.16 7.54 -3.28
CA ILE A 96 1.85 8.96 -3.26
C ILE A 96 1.46 9.37 -4.68
N THR A 97 0.25 9.88 -4.82
CA THR A 97 -0.30 10.34 -6.11
C THR A 97 0.34 11.65 -6.56
N SER A 98 0.14 12.02 -7.81
CA SER A 98 0.65 13.28 -8.38
C SER A 98 0.17 14.53 -7.62
N ASN A 99 -1.00 14.48 -6.98
CA ASN A 99 -1.55 15.51 -6.10
C ASN A 99 -1.28 15.25 -4.61
N GLU A 100 -0.26 14.42 -4.32
CA GLU A 100 0.25 14.14 -2.98
C GLU A 100 -0.75 13.52 -1.99
N LYS A 101 -1.78 12.85 -2.49
CA LYS A 101 -2.59 11.97 -1.65
C LYS A 101 -1.89 10.64 -1.42
N VAL A 102 -2.16 10.02 -0.29
CA VAL A 102 -1.63 8.70 0.08
C VAL A 102 -2.65 7.64 -0.30
N VAL A 103 -2.25 6.65 -1.08
CA VAL A 103 -3.06 5.47 -1.37
C VAL A 103 -2.43 4.25 -0.69
N ALA A 104 -3.21 3.53 0.11
CA ALA A 104 -2.81 2.26 0.72
C ALA A 104 -3.55 1.10 0.05
N VAL A 105 -2.79 0.05 -0.25
CA VAL A 105 -3.28 -1.18 -0.92
C VAL A 105 -2.91 -2.38 -0.08
N GLY A 106 -3.84 -3.28 0.14
CA GLY A 106 -3.61 -4.51 0.90
C GLY A 106 -4.90 -5.23 1.25
N ASN A 107 -4.79 -6.22 2.12
CA ASN A 107 -5.96 -6.94 2.67
C ASN A 107 -6.55 -6.14 3.84
N ILE A 108 -6.91 -4.88 3.56
CA ILE A 108 -7.30 -3.87 4.53
C ILE A 108 -8.82 -3.84 4.63
N THR A 109 -9.35 -3.87 5.86
CA THR A 109 -10.78 -3.79 6.13
C THR A 109 -11.16 -2.54 6.94
N ASN A 110 -10.20 -1.94 7.63
CA ASN A 110 -10.45 -0.77 8.47
C ASN A 110 -9.37 0.29 8.32
N TYR A 111 -9.80 1.51 8.06
CA TYR A 111 -9.05 2.72 8.33
C TYR A 111 -9.19 3.07 9.80
N CYS A 112 -8.16 3.66 10.40
CA CYS A 112 -8.20 4.15 11.78
C CYS A 112 -7.43 5.47 11.92
N ARG A 113 -7.86 6.27 12.93
CA ARG A 113 -7.21 7.53 13.32
C ARG A 113 -7.36 7.80 14.81
N ILE A 114 -6.43 8.55 15.38
CA ILE A 114 -6.58 9.00 16.76
C ILE A 114 -7.66 10.08 16.81
N ASN A 115 -8.69 9.86 17.64
CA ASN A 115 -9.71 10.85 17.96
C ASN A 115 -9.28 11.64 19.21
N THR A 116 -8.80 12.86 18.98
CA THR A 116 -8.32 13.71 20.08
C THR A 116 -9.42 14.24 20.98
N GLU A 117 -10.66 14.32 20.50
CA GLU A 117 -11.82 14.79 21.29
C GLU A 117 -12.29 13.74 22.31
N LYS A 118 -12.10 12.45 21.98
CA LYS A 118 -12.46 11.32 22.85
C LYS A 118 -11.27 10.79 23.65
N SER A 119 -10.05 11.25 23.34
CA SER A 119 -8.82 10.78 23.95
C SER A 119 -8.51 11.48 25.27
N TYR A 120 -7.78 10.78 26.13
CA TYR A 120 -7.19 11.29 27.34
C TYR A 120 -5.66 11.19 27.24
N ALA A 121 -4.94 11.95 28.06
CA ALA A 121 -3.47 11.93 28.07
C ALA A 121 -2.90 10.52 28.33
N GLU A 122 -3.60 9.72 29.11
CA GLU A 122 -3.19 8.36 29.48
C GLU A 122 -3.78 7.27 28.57
N SER A 123 -4.68 7.63 27.64
CA SER A 123 -5.43 6.65 26.84
C SER A 123 -5.92 7.27 25.54
N MET A 124 -5.23 6.99 24.44
CA MET A 124 -5.68 7.39 23.09
C MET A 124 -6.86 6.53 22.64
N VAL A 125 -7.85 7.18 22.03
CA VAL A 125 -9.04 6.54 21.44
C VAL A 125 -8.87 6.58 19.93
N LEU A 126 -9.12 5.45 19.27
CA LEU A 126 -9.14 5.37 17.81
C LEU A 126 -10.59 5.37 17.31
N ASP A 127 -10.85 6.17 16.29
CA ASP A 127 -12.03 6.01 15.44
C ASP A 127 -11.68 5.09 14.27
N TYR A 128 -12.66 4.30 13.84
CA TYR A 128 -12.55 3.35 12.75
C TYR A 128 -13.58 3.66 11.66
N SER A 129 -13.16 3.47 10.41
CA SER A 129 -14.05 3.48 9.25
C SER A 129 -13.83 2.23 8.41
N LYS A 130 -14.91 1.57 7.98
CA LYS A 130 -14.83 0.42 7.09
C LYS A 130 -14.31 0.86 5.72
N VAL A 131 -13.35 0.13 5.21
CA VAL A 131 -12.78 0.30 3.86
C VAL A 131 -12.58 -1.09 3.24
N ALA A 132 -12.27 -1.15 1.96
CA ALA A 132 -12.12 -2.43 1.27
C ALA A 132 -10.90 -2.44 0.35
N SER A 133 -9.83 -3.07 0.80
CA SER A 133 -8.60 -3.40 0.06
C SER A 133 -7.75 -2.20 -0.37
N VAL A 134 -8.37 -1.11 -0.82
CA VAL A 134 -7.68 0.11 -1.28
C VAL A 134 -8.39 1.32 -0.70
N LEU A 135 -7.64 2.22 -0.09
CA LEU A 135 -8.13 3.49 0.43
C LEU A 135 -7.20 4.62 0.05
N ARG A 136 -7.77 5.84 0.01
CA ARG A 136 -7.01 7.07 -0.22
C ARG A 136 -7.13 7.98 0.99
N MET A 137 -6.04 8.64 1.34
CA MET A 137 -5.96 9.58 2.45
C MET A 137 -5.34 10.89 1.97
N SER A 138 -5.63 11.95 2.70
CA SER A 138 -4.92 13.22 2.55
C SER A 138 -3.46 13.10 2.99
N ARG A 139 -2.69 14.12 2.74
CA ARG A 139 -1.31 14.29 3.20
C ARG A 139 -1.14 14.31 4.73
N THR A 140 -2.24 14.52 5.47
CA THR A 140 -2.30 14.51 6.94
C THR A 140 -2.94 13.24 7.49
N GLY A 141 -3.27 12.28 6.62
CA GLY A 141 -3.83 10.99 6.99
C GLY A 141 -5.36 10.95 7.07
N GLU A 142 -6.08 12.01 6.69
CA GLU A 142 -7.55 12.01 6.70
C GLU A 142 -8.08 11.14 5.57
N LEU A 143 -9.04 10.27 5.87
CA LEU A 143 -9.68 9.41 4.89
C LEU A 143 -10.42 10.24 3.83
N ASP A 144 -10.23 9.89 2.58
CA ASP A 144 -11.01 10.42 1.47
C ASP A 144 -12.26 9.54 1.26
N ASP A 145 -13.34 9.90 1.94
CA ASP A 145 -14.60 9.13 1.92
C ASP A 145 -15.25 9.06 0.53
N SER A 146 -14.84 9.90 -0.41
CA SER A 146 -15.34 9.85 -1.79
C SER A 146 -14.66 8.78 -2.64
N TYR A 147 -13.44 8.36 -2.23
CA TYR A 147 -12.66 7.39 -2.97
C TYR A 147 -13.09 5.97 -2.61
N ARG A 148 -13.61 5.23 -3.59
CA ARG A 148 -14.06 3.84 -3.43
C ARG A 148 -15.10 3.66 -2.30
N ARG A 149 -16.00 4.64 -2.16
CA ARG A 149 -17.16 4.49 -1.28
C ARG A 149 -17.94 3.24 -1.70
N ASP A 150 -18.40 2.47 -0.72
CA ASP A 150 -19.19 1.24 -0.91
C ASP A 150 -18.45 0.11 -1.67
N ALA A 151 -17.13 0.18 -1.80
CA ALA A 151 -16.33 -0.89 -2.39
C ALA A 151 -16.39 -2.17 -1.57
N GLU A 152 -16.35 -3.32 -2.25
CA GLU A 152 -16.34 -4.65 -1.61
C GLU A 152 -14.91 -5.20 -1.45
N GLY A 153 -13.97 -4.71 -2.27
CA GLY A 153 -12.59 -5.16 -2.27
C GLY A 153 -12.39 -6.51 -2.98
N VAL A 154 -11.36 -7.26 -2.55
CA VAL A 154 -11.04 -8.57 -3.13
C VAL A 154 -11.71 -9.72 -2.39
N ILE A 155 -12.06 -10.79 -3.13
CA ILE A 155 -12.25 -12.12 -2.57
C ILE A 155 -10.98 -12.92 -2.84
N GLY A 156 -10.14 -13.06 -1.82
CA GLY A 156 -8.82 -13.66 -1.89
C GLY A 156 -7.77 -12.80 -1.21
N GLN A 157 -6.56 -12.72 -1.75
CA GLN A 157 -5.44 -11.99 -1.15
C GLN A 157 -4.72 -11.13 -2.17
N ILE A 158 -4.43 -9.88 -1.80
CA ILE A 158 -3.51 -9.01 -2.50
C ILE A 158 -2.08 -9.36 -2.04
N LEU A 159 -1.18 -9.59 -3.01
CA LEU A 159 0.21 -9.96 -2.75
C LEU A 159 1.21 -8.86 -3.14
N ASP A 160 0.90 -8.05 -4.16
CA ASP A 160 1.71 -6.92 -4.57
C ASP A 160 0.88 -5.90 -5.37
N ALA A 161 1.41 -4.69 -5.53
CA ALA A 161 0.83 -3.66 -6.37
C ALA A 161 1.90 -2.72 -6.90
N CYS A 162 1.63 -2.02 -8.00
CA CYS A 162 2.45 -0.91 -8.48
C CYS A 162 1.59 0.24 -8.96
N MET A 163 2.10 1.46 -8.81
CA MET A 163 1.52 2.64 -9.42
C MET A 163 2.05 2.76 -10.86
N VAL A 164 1.16 3.07 -11.79
CA VAL A 164 1.45 3.30 -13.20
C VAL A 164 1.17 4.75 -13.60
N GLU A 165 1.21 5.08 -14.88
CA GLU A 165 0.92 6.44 -15.35
C GLU A 165 -0.46 6.95 -14.87
N SER A 166 -0.57 8.28 -14.76
CA SER A 166 -1.81 8.97 -14.38
C SER A 166 -2.41 8.48 -13.06
N ASP A 167 -1.55 8.16 -12.07
CA ASP A 167 -1.93 7.66 -10.75
C ASP A 167 -2.78 6.37 -10.77
N GLY A 168 -2.74 5.62 -11.87
CA GLY A 168 -3.35 4.31 -11.96
C GLY A 168 -2.62 3.30 -11.07
N ILE A 169 -3.33 2.29 -10.57
CA ILE A 169 -2.74 1.27 -9.69
C ILE A 169 -3.07 -0.11 -10.23
N VAL A 170 -2.05 -0.91 -10.51
CA VAL A 170 -2.22 -2.33 -10.84
C VAL A 170 -1.98 -3.15 -9.59
N ILE A 171 -2.95 -4.02 -9.27
CA ILE A 171 -3.00 -4.85 -8.08
C ILE A 171 -2.95 -6.31 -8.51
N VAL A 172 -2.12 -7.09 -7.86
CA VAL A 172 -1.95 -8.51 -8.16
C VAL A 172 -2.01 -9.36 -6.89
N GLY A 173 -2.35 -10.64 -7.07
CA GLY A 173 -2.42 -11.54 -5.92
C GLY A 173 -2.97 -12.91 -6.25
N THR A 174 -3.73 -13.43 -5.29
CA THR A 174 -4.51 -14.67 -5.40
C THR A 174 -5.96 -14.33 -5.06
N PHE A 175 -6.70 -13.83 -6.02
CA PHE A 175 -8.08 -13.41 -5.85
C PHE A 175 -8.93 -13.70 -7.08
N SER A 176 -10.21 -13.99 -6.84
CA SER A 176 -11.18 -14.36 -7.88
C SER A 176 -12.23 -13.29 -8.14
N SER A 177 -12.32 -12.28 -7.28
CA SER A 177 -13.25 -11.17 -7.42
C SER A 177 -12.62 -9.87 -6.93
N PHE A 178 -13.04 -8.75 -7.52
CA PHE A 178 -12.76 -7.39 -7.09
C PHE A 178 -14.04 -6.55 -7.26
N ASP A 179 -14.51 -5.95 -6.17
CA ASP A 179 -15.77 -5.18 -6.12
C ASP A 179 -16.95 -5.91 -6.78
N GLY A 180 -17.14 -7.18 -6.43
CA GLY A 180 -18.20 -8.02 -6.96
C GLY A 180 -18.00 -8.51 -8.41
N GLN A 181 -17.00 -7.99 -9.12
CA GLN A 181 -16.69 -8.46 -10.49
C GLN A 181 -15.72 -9.64 -10.47
N SER A 182 -16.01 -10.67 -11.28
CA SER A 182 -15.13 -11.82 -11.43
C SER A 182 -13.86 -11.43 -12.18
N VAL A 183 -12.71 -11.66 -11.56
CA VAL A 183 -11.38 -11.35 -12.09
C VAL A 183 -10.40 -12.47 -11.72
N LYS A 184 -9.23 -12.53 -12.36
CA LYS A 184 -8.21 -13.55 -12.03
C LYS A 184 -6.87 -12.88 -11.74
N ASN A 185 -6.63 -12.64 -10.45
CA ASN A 185 -5.32 -12.37 -9.87
C ASN A 185 -4.67 -11.04 -10.29
N ILE A 186 -5.34 -10.24 -11.12
CA ILE A 186 -4.86 -8.93 -11.58
C ILE A 186 -6.02 -7.99 -11.87
N VAL A 187 -5.91 -6.74 -11.42
CA VAL A 187 -6.81 -5.63 -11.77
C VAL A 187 -6.02 -4.34 -11.89
N LYS A 188 -6.55 -3.39 -12.67
CA LYS A 188 -6.05 -2.01 -12.69
C LYS A 188 -7.16 -1.06 -12.28
N LEU A 189 -6.85 -0.14 -11.37
CA LEU A 189 -7.67 0.99 -10.99
C LEU A 189 -7.14 2.24 -11.67
N ASN A 190 -8.05 3.13 -12.09
CA ASN A 190 -7.70 4.49 -12.48
C ASN A 190 -7.50 5.39 -11.23
N ALA A 191 -7.14 6.66 -11.44
CA ALA A 191 -6.89 7.62 -10.37
C ALA A 191 -8.09 7.85 -9.44
N GLU A 192 -9.31 7.63 -9.91
CA GLU A 192 -10.56 7.76 -9.17
C GLU A 192 -10.89 6.49 -8.35
N GLY A 193 -10.13 5.42 -8.53
CA GLY A 193 -10.29 4.15 -7.83
C GLY A 193 -11.32 3.20 -8.44
N THR A 194 -11.81 3.48 -9.64
CA THR A 194 -12.66 2.56 -10.42
C THR A 194 -11.82 1.65 -11.30
N LEU A 195 -12.36 0.50 -11.69
CA LEU A 195 -11.67 -0.42 -12.59
C LEU A 195 -11.41 0.25 -13.97
N ASP A 196 -10.19 0.09 -14.48
CA ASP A 196 -9.84 0.46 -15.86
C ASP A 196 -10.39 -0.58 -16.82
N GLU A 197 -11.56 -0.29 -17.41
CA GLU A 197 -12.26 -1.23 -18.30
C GLU A 197 -11.43 -1.65 -19.53
N THR A 198 -10.58 -0.76 -20.04
CA THR A 198 -9.71 -1.08 -21.17
C THR A 198 -8.66 -2.09 -20.77
N PHE A 199 -7.99 -1.85 -19.66
CA PHE A 199 -7.03 -2.79 -19.10
C PHE A 199 -7.68 -4.15 -18.80
N MET A 200 -8.84 -4.14 -18.13
CA MET A 200 -9.57 -5.36 -17.76
C MET A 200 -9.97 -6.18 -19.00
N ARG A 201 -10.41 -5.54 -20.06
CA ARG A 201 -10.73 -6.20 -21.34
C ARG A 201 -9.48 -6.81 -21.98
N ASN A 202 -8.36 -6.09 -21.98
CA ASN A 202 -7.12 -6.49 -22.66
C ASN A 202 -6.40 -7.65 -21.93
N ILE A 203 -6.42 -7.69 -20.60
CA ILE A 203 -5.88 -8.85 -19.85
C ILE A 203 -6.72 -10.12 -20.01
N GLY A 204 -7.96 -9.99 -20.48
CA GLY A 204 -8.87 -11.11 -20.73
C GLY A 204 -9.11 -11.96 -19.47
N THR A 205 -8.80 -13.25 -19.54
CA THR A 205 -8.99 -14.17 -18.40
C THR A 205 -7.93 -14.04 -17.31
N GLY A 206 -6.89 -13.20 -17.48
CA GLY A 206 -5.80 -13.05 -16.51
C GLY A 206 -4.91 -14.30 -16.39
N ALA A 207 -4.29 -14.47 -15.22
CA ALA A 207 -3.42 -15.62 -14.94
C ALA A 207 -4.21 -16.83 -14.42
N ASN A 208 -3.80 -18.05 -14.80
CA ASN A 208 -4.39 -19.28 -14.27
C ASN A 208 -3.88 -19.67 -12.87
N GLY A 209 -2.95 -18.92 -12.29
CA GLY A 209 -2.40 -19.10 -10.95
C GLY A 209 -2.06 -17.77 -10.29
N SER A 210 -1.47 -17.80 -9.10
CA SER A 210 -1.15 -16.59 -8.33
C SER A 210 -0.12 -15.71 -9.03
N ILE A 211 -0.33 -14.39 -8.96
CA ILE A 211 0.67 -13.39 -9.35
C ILE A 211 1.26 -12.82 -8.07
N THR A 212 2.53 -13.11 -7.80
CA THR A 212 3.17 -12.80 -6.52
C THR A 212 3.92 -11.48 -6.50
N LYS A 213 4.38 -11.01 -7.67
CA LYS A 213 5.11 -9.74 -7.79
C LYS A 213 4.74 -8.99 -9.06
N ILE A 214 4.78 -7.67 -8.96
CA ILE A 214 4.57 -6.76 -10.08
C ILE A 214 5.59 -5.63 -10.03
N ARG A 215 6.06 -5.19 -11.20
CA ARG A 215 6.93 -4.03 -11.37
C ARG A 215 6.50 -3.22 -12.59
N TYR A 216 6.52 -1.92 -12.46
CA TYR A 216 6.30 -1.00 -13.56
C TYR A 216 7.59 -0.28 -13.95
N ASN A 217 7.93 -0.33 -15.22
CA ASN A 217 9.00 0.50 -15.78
C ASN A 217 8.36 1.69 -16.48
N LYS A 218 8.53 2.87 -15.88
CA LYS A 218 7.93 4.12 -16.37
C LYS A 218 8.48 4.55 -17.72
N ASN A 219 9.78 4.38 -17.95
CA ASN A 219 10.43 4.81 -19.19
C ASN A 219 9.96 3.98 -20.39
N LYS A 220 9.75 2.69 -20.19
CA LYS A 220 9.29 1.76 -21.24
C LYS A 220 7.78 1.58 -21.26
N LYS A 221 7.04 2.11 -20.28
CA LYS A 221 5.60 1.90 -20.06
C LYS A 221 5.21 0.43 -20.11
N LYS A 222 6.00 -0.39 -19.38
CA LYS A 222 5.82 -1.83 -19.32
C LYS A 222 5.56 -2.29 -17.89
N ILE A 223 4.67 -3.26 -17.78
CA ILE A 223 4.33 -3.94 -16.52
C ILE A 223 4.89 -5.35 -16.60
N LEU A 224 5.75 -5.71 -15.66
CA LEU A 224 6.31 -7.06 -15.53
C LEU A 224 5.67 -7.74 -14.34
N ILE A 225 5.05 -8.90 -14.57
CA ILE A 225 4.43 -9.73 -13.53
C ILE A 225 5.16 -11.07 -13.42
N THR A 226 5.31 -11.56 -12.20
CA THR A 226 5.83 -12.90 -11.90
C THR A 226 4.96 -13.61 -10.88
N GLY A 227 4.97 -14.94 -10.92
CA GLY A 227 4.15 -15.73 -9.99
C GLY A 227 4.11 -17.22 -10.31
N GLU A 228 3.14 -17.89 -9.75
CA GLU A 228 2.92 -19.34 -9.87
C GLU A 228 1.82 -19.63 -10.89
N PHE A 229 2.04 -19.24 -12.15
CA PHE A 229 1.11 -19.45 -13.24
C PHE A 229 1.81 -20.02 -14.47
N SER A 230 1.11 -20.85 -15.24
CA SER A 230 1.58 -21.43 -16.50
C SER A 230 0.93 -20.82 -17.74
N GLU A 231 -0.14 -20.04 -17.55
CA GLU A 231 -0.87 -19.38 -18.62
C GLU A 231 -1.32 -17.98 -18.19
N PHE A 232 -1.32 -17.07 -19.14
CA PHE A 232 -1.91 -15.74 -19.01
C PHE A 232 -2.81 -15.45 -20.22
N ASN A 233 -4.08 -15.14 -19.98
CA ASN A 233 -5.11 -14.99 -21.00
C ASN A 233 -5.20 -16.18 -21.98
N GLY A 234 -5.11 -17.42 -21.45
CA GLY A 234 -5.13 -18.65 -22.24
C GLY A 234 -3.87 -18.91 -23.09
N ILE A 235 -2.85 -18.04 -22.99
CA ILE A 235 -1.58 -18.20 -23.71
C ILE A 235 -0.52 -18.73 -22.74
N PRO A 236 0.26 -19.76 -23.10
CA PRO A 236 1.34 -20.27 -22.27
C PRO A 236 2.31 -19.18 -21.80
N ALA A 237 2.62 -19.21 -20.51
CA ALA A 237 3.55 -18.28 -19.85
C ALA A 237 4.30 -19.04 -18.76
N GLN A 238 5.61 -18.86 -18.66
CA GLN A 238 6.43 -19.55 -17.68
C GLN A 238 6.70 -18.67 -16.46
N SER A 239 5.64 -18.46 -15.65
CA SER A 239 5.73 -17.65 -14.42
C SER A 239 6.09 -16.16 -14.59
N VAL A 240 6.25 -15.68 -15.83
CA VAL A 240 6.62 -14.30 -16.15
C VAL A 240 5.87 -13.82 -17.39
N VAL A 241 5.25 -12.66 -17.30
CA VAL A 241 4.61 -11.98 -18.43
C VAL A 241 4.95 -10.50 -18.40
N MET A 242 5.21 -9.94 -19.57
CA MET A 242 5.29 -8.50 -19.77
C MET A 242 4.03 -8.00 -20.47
N LEU A 243 3.44 -6.96 -19.86
CA LEU A 243 2.27 -6.27 -20.40
C LEU A 243 2.65 -4.86 -20.79
N ASN A 244 1.94 -4.32 -21.76
CA ASN A 244 1.87 -2.90 -22.02
C ASN A 244 1.03 -2.21 -20.93
N ASP A 245 1.10 -0.88 -20.85
CA ASP A 245 0.37 -0.09 -19.86
C ASP A 245 -1.17 -0.21 -19.98
N ASP A 246 -1.65 -0.57 -21.16
CA ASP A 246 -3.07 -0.81 -21.46
C ASP A 246 -3.54 -2.25 -21.14
N GLY A 247 -2.66 -3.12 -20.63
CA GLY A 247 -2.95 -4.51 -20.28
C GLY A 247 -2.76 -5.51 -21.43
N THR A 248 -2.46 -5.08 -22.64
CA THR A 248 -2.12 -6.02 -23.72
C THR A 248 -0.78 -6.71 -23.43
N ARG A 249 -0.65 -7.99 -23.82
CA ARG A 249 0.61 -8.72 -23.70
C ARG A 249 1.65 -8.15 -24.67
N ASP A 250 2.88 -7.98 -24.17
CA ASP A 250 4.01 -7.63 -25.05
C ASP A 250 4.44 -8.86 -25.87
N GLU A 251 4.17 -8.84 -27.18
CA GLU A 251 4.47 -9.93 -28.11
C GLU A 251 5.97 -10.06 -28.42
N ILE A 252 6.75 -9.02 -28.16
CA ILE A 252 8.21 -9.00 -28.43
C ILE A 252 8.95 -9.67 -27.27
N PHE A 253 8.43 -9.54 -26.03
CA PHE A 253 9.07 -10.13 -24.88
C PHE A 253 9.03 -11.66 -24.92
N LYS A 254 10.21 -12.26 -24.96
CA LYS A 254 10.38 -13.72 -24.92
C LYS A 254 11.26 -14.08 -23.74
N ILE A 255 10.77 -14.94 -22.88
CA ILE A 255 11.59 -15.58 -21.85
C ILE A 255 12.12 -16.91 -22.39
N GLY A 256 13.37 -17.24 -22.08
CA GLY A 256 13.91 -18.56 -22.31
C GLY A 256 13.20 -19.62 -21.46
N LYS A 257 13.39 -20.90 -21.77
CA LYS A 257 12.86 -21.99 -20.98
C LYS A 257 13.46 -21.95 -19.58
N MET A 258 12.60 -21.88 -18.56
CA MET A 258 12.99 -22.07 -17.15
C MET A 258 12.67 -23.51 -16.74
N GLU A 259 13.65 -24.22 -16.20
CA GLU A 259 13.49 -25.60 -15.71
C GLU A 259 13.71 -25.63 -14.19
N GLY A 260 12.83 -26.32 -13.48
CA GLY A 260 13.00 -26.65 -12.06
C GLY A 260 12.77 -25.51 -11.07
N GLY A 261 12.09 -24.42 -11.45
CA GLY A 261 11.83 -23.29 -10.56
C GLY A 261 10.76 -22.32 -11.02
N LEU A 262 10.46 -21.36 -10.14
CA LEU A 262 9.51 -20.26 -10.38
C LEU A 262 10.24 -18.94 -10.31
N ALA A 263 9.80 -17.95 -11.09
CA ALA A 263 10.32 -16.60 -11.01
C ALA A 263 9.68 -15.86 -9.84
N ASN A 264 10.43 -15.65 -8.77
CA ASN A 264 9.95 -14.92 -7.60
C ASN A 264 10.13 -13.41 -7.71
N PHE A 265 11.01 -12.95 -8.61
CA PHE A 265 11.28 -11.55 -8.85
C PHE A 265 11.80 -11.34 -10.28
N ALA A 266 11.39 -10.24 -10.91
CA ALA A 266 11.97 -9.75 -12.14
C ALA A 266 11.89 -8.22 -12.18
N CYS A 267 12.80 -7.56 -12.88
CA CYS A 267 12.76 -6.14 -13.16
C CYS A 267 13.23 -5.85 -14.58
N LEU A 268 12.75 -4.75 -15.14
CA LEU A 268 13.23 -4.22 -16.41
C LEU A 268 14.35 -3.22 -16.15
N LEU A 269 15.46 -3.41 -16.81
CA LEU A 269 16.55 -2.43 -16.79
C LEU A 269 16.20 -1.27 -17.73
N ASP A 270 16.64 -0.06 -17.37
CA ASP A 270 16.38 1.15 -18.18
C ASP A 270 17.23 1.22 -19.44
N ASN A 271 18.36 0.53 -19.46
CA ASN A 271 19.29 0.46 -20.58
C ASN A 271 18.91 -0.70 -21.50
N ASP A 272 18.97 -0.49 -22.80
CA ASP A 272 18.67 -1.48 -23.84
C ASP A 272 19.78 -2.55 -24.02
N ASN A 273 20.55 -2.89 -22.99
CA ASN A 273 21.58 -3.92 -23.00
C ASN A 273 21.12 -5.17 -22.27
#